data_14c3db3def5b648cc9d07047874f9f59
#
_entry.id   14c3db3def5b648cc9d07047874f9f59
#
_cell.length_a   1.000
_cell.length_b   1.000
_cell.length_c   1.000
_cell.angle_alpha   90.00
_cell.angle_beta   90.00
_cell.angle_gamma   90.00
#
_symmetry.space_group_name_H-M   'P 1'
#
loop_
_entity.id
_entity.type
_entity.pdbx_description
1 polymer ?
#
loop_
_entity_poly.entity_id
_entity_poly.type
_entity_poly.pdbx_seq_one_letter_code
_entity_poly.pdbx_strand_id
1 'polypeptide(L)' 'MTDNTAIDFYGADWCGDCRRAKAALDRFGVAYSLHDIEHEDGAAEKAIAISGQQHIPVIRFAADGSWLA' A
#
# COMPACT_ATOMS: atom_id res chain seq x y z
N MET A 1 22.09 3.20 1.08
CA MET A 1 21.22 3.23 -0.09
C MET A 1 19.84 2.72 0.27
N THR A 2 18.86 3.51 0.00
CA THR A 2 17.50 3.15 0.36
C THR A 2 16.88 2.23 -0.69
N ASP A 3 16.30 1.15 -0.24
CA ASP A 3 15.56 0.27 -1.12
C ASP A 3 14.10 0.74 -1.17
N ASN A 4 13.69 1.27 -2.32
CA ASN A 4 12.36 1.84 -2.50
C ASN A 4 11.28 0.79 -2.59
N THR A 5 11.65 -0.50 -2.66
CA THR A 5 10.66 -1.57 -2.72
C THR A 5 10.30 -2.11 -1.35
N ALA A 6 10.82 -1.54 -0.28
CA ALA A 6 10.59 -2.01 1.07
C ALA A 6 9.15 -1.79 1.55
N ILE A 7 8.39 -0.92 0.89
CA ILE A 7 7.01 -0.62 1.27
C ILE A 7 6.09 -0.86 0.08
N ASP A 8 5.07 -1.68 0.27
CA ASP A 8 4.02 -1.90 -0.71
C ASP A 8 2.74 -1.21 -0.23
N PHE A 9 2.17 -0.39 -1.09
CA PHE A 9 0.94 0.35 -0.81
C PHE A 9 -0.17 -0.16 -1.72
N TYR A 10 -1.21 -0.74 -1.15
CA TYR A 10 -2.36 -1.24 -1.89
C TYR A 10 -3.53 -0.30 -1.71
N GLY A 11 -4.03 0.26 -2.79
CA GLY A 11 -5.11 1.23 -2.70
C GLY A 11 -5.80 1.47 -4.02
N ALA A 12 -6.65 2.51 -4.05
CA ALA A 12 -7.39 2.90 -5.24
C ALA A 12 -7.51 4.42 -5.30
N ASP A 13 -7.64 4.96 -6.51
CA ASP A 13 -7.71 6.40 -6.72
C ASP A 13 -8.95 7.04 -6.09
N TRP A 14 -10.06 6.30 -6.06
CA TRP A 14 -11.32 6.82 -5.50
C TRP A 14 -11.37 6.78 -3.97
N CYS A 15 -10.40 6.16 -3.35
CA CYS A 15 -10.39 6.00 -1.89
C CYS A 15 -9.76 7.24 -1.23
N GLY A 16 -10.54 7.99 -0.47
CA GLY A 16 -10.04 9.18 0.22
C GLY A 16 -8.94 8.87 1.23
N ASP A 17 -9.08 7.77 1.97
CA ASP A 17 -8.05 7.37 2.93
C ASP A 17 -6.75 6.98 2.24
N CYS A 18 -6.84 6.32 1.08
CA CYS A 18 -5.66 5.99 0.29
C CYS A 18 -4.93 7.25 -0.16
N ARG A 19 -5.69 8.25 -0.60
CA ARG A 19 -5.12 9.52 -1.06
C ARG A 19 -4.41 10.25 0.08
N ARG A 20 -5.02 10.26 1.26
CA ARG A 20 -4.41 10.88 2.43
C ARG A 20 -3.15 10.13 2.86
N ALA A 21 -3.17 8.80 2.83
CA ALA A 21 -2.01 8.00 3.19
C ALA A 21 -0.86 8.23 2.22
N LYS A 22 -1.15 8.26 0.92
CA LYS A 22 -0.12 8.54 -0.09
C LYS A 22 0.48 9.93 0.11
N ALA A 23 -0.36 10.91 0.37
CA ALA A 23 0.11 12.28 0.60
C ALA A 23 1.04 12.34 1.81
N ALA A 24 0.72 11.61 2.87
CA ALA A 24 1.56 11.57 4.06
C ALA A 24 2.92 10.94 3.75
N LEU A 25 2.93 9.83 3.01
CA LEU A 25 4.18 9.18 2.63
C LEU A 25 5.04 10.11 1.77
N ASP A 26 4.42 10.78 0.81
CA ASP A 26 5.13 11.73 -0.04
C ASP A 26 5.69 12.91 0.77
N ARG A 27 4.91 13.38 1.72
CA ARG A 27 5.32 14.50 2.57
C ARG A 27 6.55 14.17 3.40
N PHE A 28 6.64 12.94 3.88
CA PHE A 28 7.79 12.51 4.68
C PHE A 28 8.94 11.97 3.82
N GLY A 29 8.80 12.03 2.50
CA GLY A 29 9.85 11.57 1.60
C GLY A 29 10.03 10.05 1.59
N VAL A 30 8.99 9.31 1.94
CA VAL A 30 9.05 7.85 1.99
C VAL A 30 8.68 7.29 0.62
N ALA A 31 9.57 6.47 0.07
CA ALA A 31 9.30 5.81 -1.20
C ALA A 31 8.52 4.51 -0.97
N TYR A 32 7.63 4.20 -1.90
CA TYR A 32 6.80 3.00 -1.82
C TYR A 32 6.45 2.52 -3.22
N SER A 33 6.05 1.25 -3.33
CA SER A 33 5.52 0.70 -4.56
C SER A 33 4.00 0.75 -4.50
N LEU A 34 3.40 1.43 -5.45
CA LEU A 34 1.94 1.58 -5.48
C LEU A 34 1.31 0.43 -6.26
N HIS A 35 0.34 -0.21 -5.63
CA HIS A 35 -0.44 -1.29 -6.25
C HIS A 35 -1.90 -0.87 -6.30
N ASP A 36 -2.40 -0.63 -7.52
CA ASP A 36 -3.80 -0.24 -7.72
C ASP A 36 -4.65 -1.51 -7.75
N ILE A 37 -5.51 -1.67 -6.76
CA ILE A 37 -6.30 -2.90 -6.62
C ILE A 37 -7.32 -3.09 -7.74
N GLU A 38 -7.63 -2.03 -8.49
CA GLU A 38 -8.57 -2.13 -9.60
C GLU A 38 -7.91 -2.44 -10.94
N HIS A 39 -6.65 -2.02 -11.10
CA HIS A 39 -5.98 -2.10 -12.39
C HIS A 39 -4.83 -3.08 -12.41
N GLU A 40 -4.23 -3.37 -11.28
CA GLU A 40 -3.14 -4.34 -11.21
C GLU A 40 -3.69 -5.72 -10.89
N ASP A 41 -3.46 -6.68 -11.79
CA ASP A 41 -3.95 -8.05 -11.62
C ASP A 41 -3.39 -8.65 -10.34
N GLY A 42 -4.28 -9.19 -9.51
CA GLY A 42 -3.90 -9.84 -8.27
C GLY A 42 -3.63 -8.92 -7.09
N ALA A 43 -3.67 -7.60 -7.29
CA ALA A 43 -3.37 -6.68 -6.19
C ALA A 43 -4.44 -6.74 -5.11
N ALA A 44 -5.72 -6.82 -5.47
CA ALA A 44 -6.80 -6.92 -4.50
C ALA A 44 -6.67 -8.18 -3.66
N GLU A 45 -6.39 -9.31 -4.31
CA GLU A 45 -6.21 -10.57 -3.61
C GLU A 45 -5.02 -10.54 -2.67
N LYS A 46 -3.92 -9.90 -3.08
CA LYS A 46 -2.75 -9.75 -2.22
C LYS A 46 -3.07 -8.89 -1.00
N ALA A 47 -3.80 -7.80 -1.19
CA ALA A 47 -4.18 -6.94 -0.08
C ALA A 47 -5.04 -7.69 0.93
N ILE A 48 -5.98 -8.49 0.45
CA ILE A 48 -6.82 -9.32 1.31
C ILE A 48 -5.98 -10.38 2.03
N ALA A 49 -5.04 -11.00 1.32
CA ALA A 49 -4.17 -12.02 1.90
C ALA A 49 -3.29 -11.43 3.02
N ILE A 50 -2.84 -10.20 2.86
CA ILE A 50 -2.01 -9.53 3.87
C ILE A 50 -2.82 -9.17 5.11
N SER A 51 -3.96 -8.51 4.91
CA SER A 51 -4.74 -7.93 6.01
C SER A 51 -5.84 -8.84 6.53
N GLY A 52 -6.26 -9.81 5.73
CA GLY A 52 -7.41 -10.65 6.04
C GLY A 52 -8.74 -9.94 5.91
N GLN A 53 -8.77 -8.76 5.32
CA GLN A 53 -9.97 -7.93 5.21
C GLN A 53 -10.06 -7.32 3.83
N GLN A 54 -11.28 -6.98 3.44
CA GLN A 54 -11.55 -6.35 2.15
C GLN A 54 -11.64 -4.84 2.28
N HIS A 55 -10.59 -4.21 2.76
CA HIS A 55 -10.58 -2.77 2.79
C HIS A 55 -9.19 -2.23 2.51
N ILE A 56 -9.13 -0.98 2.12
CA ILE A 56 -7.91 -0.27 1.77
C ILE A 56 -7.87 1.05 2.55
N PRO A 57 -6.70 1.66 2.71
CA PRO A 57 -5.41 1.21 2.18
C PRO A 57 -4.81 0.06 3.00
N VAL A 58 -3.95 -0.73 2.37
CA VAL A 58 -3.11 -1.71 3.06
C VAL A 58 -1.67 -1.35 2.75
N ILE A 59 -0.87 -1.18 3.79
CA ILE A 59 0.53 -0.81 3.67
C ILE A 59 1.36 -1.92 4.29
N ARG A 60 2.21 -2.54 3.50
CA ARG A 60 3.05 -3.65 3.94
C ARG A 60 4.50 -3.22 3.96
N PHE A 61 5.17 -3.56 5.04
CA PHE A 61 6.61 -3.29 5.22
C PHE A 61 7.37 -4.58 4.94
N ALA A 62 8.06 -4.62 3.81
CA ALA A 62 8.74 -5.85 3.37
C ALA A 62 9.85 -6.27 4.30
N ALA A 63 10.46 -5.34 5.03
CA ALA A 63 11.59 -5.63 5.89
C ALA A 63 11.27 -6.64 6.99
N ASP A 64 10.06 -6.57 7.55
CA ASP A 64 9.67 -7.47 8.65
C ASP A 64 8.30 -8.11 8.44
N GLY A 65 7.65 -7.83 7.31
CA GLY A 65 6.34 -8.38 6.98
C GLY A 65 5.17 -7.75 7.71
N SER A 66 5.41 -6.72 8.51
CA SER A 66 4.31 -6.02 9.18
C SER A 66 3.47 -5.23 8.18
N TRP A 67 2.25 -4.87 8.59
CA TRP A 67 1.34 -4.14 7.71
C TRP A 67 0.42 -3.27 8.53
N LEU A 68 -0.12 -2.25 7.84
CA LEU A 68 -1.13 -1.35 8.38
C LEU A 68 -2.33 -1.32 7.45
N ALA A 69 -3.51 -1.14 8.01
CA ALA A 69 -4.73 -1.02 7.21
C ALA A 69 -5.55 0.18 7.65
#